data_49703bafeb4a7e77b75cbd987e5ded40
#
_entry.id   49703bafeb4a7e77b75cbd987e5ded40
#
_cell.length_a   1.000
_cell.length_b   1.000
_cell.length_c   1.000
_cell.angle_alpha   90.00
_cell.angle_beta   90.00
_cell.angle_gamma   90.00
#
_symmetry.space_group_name_H-M   'P 1'
#
loop_
_entity.id
_entity.type
_entity.pdbx_description
1 polymer ?
#
loop_
_entity_poly.entity_id
_entity_poly.type
_entity_poly.pdbx_seq_one_letter_code
_entity_poly.pdbx_strand_id
1 'polypeptide(L)' 'MAGNDEHEHDEQVKRRRRAHQRAATTHERAARTEREAADTSEVFDDAQAAEHHREAARRQERDADNERHKADDER' A
#
# COMPACT_ATOMS: atom_id res chain seq x y z
N MET A 1 -27.27 0.86 25.58
CA MET A 1 -26.54 -0.09 26.43
C MET A 1 -25.07 -0.01 26.11
N ALA A 2 -24.23 0.17 27.11
CA ALA A 2 -22.79 0.41 26.93
C ALA A 2 -22.06 -0.72 26.17
N GLY A 3 -22.41 -1.99 26.42
CA GLY A 3 -21.77 -3.12 25.77
C GLY A 3 -21.98 -3.20 24.27
N ASN A 4 -23.12 -2.74 23.73
CA ASN A 4 -23.39 -2.71 22.30
C ASN A 4 -22.56 -1.62 21.60
N ASP A 5 -22.39 -0.46 22.25
CA ASP A 5 -21.59 0.64 21.71
C ASP A 5 -20.12 0.25 21.61
N GLU A 6 -19.60 -0.43 22.63
CA GLU A 6 -18.22 -0.94 22.63
C GLU A 6 -18.00 -1.98 21.52
N HIS A 7 -18.94 -2.88 21.32
CA HIS A 7 -18.88 -3.88 20.26
C HIS A 7 -18.88 -3.24 18.88
N GLU A 8 -19.76 -2.26 18.65
CA GLU A 8 -19.83 -1.52 17.39
C GLU A 8 -18.54 -0.76 17.10
N HIS A 9 -17.96 -0.13 18.13
CA HIS A 9 -16.68 0.57 18.01
C HIS A 9 -15.57 -0.40 17.60
N ASP A 10 -15.47 -1.57 18.25
CA ASP A 10 -14.47 -2.58 17.95
C ASP A 10 -14.61 -3.10 16.51
N GLU A 11 -15.84 -3.32 16.05
CA GLU A 11 -16.07 -3.76 14.66
C GLU A 11 -15.69 -2.69 13.66
N GLN A 12 -15.92 -1.41 13.95
CA GLN A 12 -15.49 -0.31 13.09
C GLN A 12 -13.99 -0.22 13.03
N VAL A 13 -13.28 -0.34 14.15
CA VAL A 13 -11.82 -0.35 14.20
C VAL A 13 -11.26 -1.49 13.34
N LYS A 14 -11.80 -2.69 13.49
CA LYS A 14 -11.38 -3.86 12.71
C LYS A 14 -11.58 -3.64 11.21
N ARG A 15 -12.71 -3.06 10.82
CA ARG A 15 -13.01 -2.75 9.41
C ARG A 15 -12.02 -1.75 8.83
N ARG A 16 -11.72 -0.67 9.56
CA ARG A 16 -10.76 0.33 9.11
C ARG A 16 -9.36 -0.26 8.99
N ARG A 17 -8.96 -1.06 9.98
CA ARG A 17 -7.66 -1.74 9.94
C ARG A 17 -7.54 -2.64 8.70
N ARG A 18 -8.56 -3.46 8.43
CA ARG A 18 -8.57 -4.31 7.24
C ARG A 18 -8.53 -3.51 5.95
N ALA A 19 -9.24 -2.37 5.90
CA ALA A 19 -9.24 -1.51 4.73
C ALA A 19 -7.84 -0.95 4.46
N HIS A 20 -7.14 -0.49 5.50
CA HIS A 20 -5.77 0.00 5.36
C HIS A 20 -4.80 -1.12 4.96
N GLN A 21 -4.98 -2.33 5.50
CA GLN A 21 -4.16 -3.48 5.11
C GLN A 21 -4.37 -3.87 3.65
N ARG A 22 -5.62 -3.83 3.15
CA ARG A 22 -5.90 -4.06 1.73
C ARG A 22 -5.30 -2.99 0.85
N ALA A 23 -5.38 -1.73 1.26
CA ALA A 23 -4.76 -0.62 0.53
C ALA A 23 -3.24 -0.79 0.46
N ALA A 24 -2.60 -1.19 1.57
CA ALA A 24 -1.17 -1.48 1.58
C ALA A 24 -0.80 -2.58 0.58
N THR A 25 -1.57 -3.67 0.55
CA THR A 25 -1.35 -4.77 -0.39
C THR A 25 -1.48 -4.30 -1.84
N THR A 26 -2.48 -3.46 -2.13
CA THR A 26 -2.68 -2.89 -3.47
C THR A 26 -1.47 -2.05 -3.90
N HIS A 27 -0.96 -1.20 -3.01
CA HIS A 27 0.23 -0.40 -3.29
C HIS A 27 1.48 -1.27 -3.48
N GLU A 28 1.62 -2.34 -2.71
CA GLU A 28 2.75 -3.28 -2.89
C GLU A 28 2.72 -3.96 -4.25
N ARG A 29 1.54 -4.37 -4.71
CA ARG A 29 1.37 -4.96 -6.04
C ARG A 29 1.69 -3.96 -7.13
N ALA A 30 1.26 -2.71 -6.97
CA ALA A 30 1.58 -1.64 -7.90
C ALA A 30 3.09 -1.38 -7.95
N ALA A 31 3.78 -1.40 -6.80
CA ALA A 31 5.23 -1.25 -6.75
C ALA A 31 5.93 -2.38 -7.50
N ARG A 32 5.47 -3.61 -7.33
CA ARG A 32 6.03 -4.77 -8.04
C ARG A 32 5.88 -4.61 -9.55
N THR A 33 4.71 -4.21 -10.01
CA THR A 33 4.45 -3.97 -11.44
C THR A 33 5.40 -2.91 -11.99
N GLU A 34 5.62 -1.82 -11.24
CA GLU A 34 6.55 -0.77 -11.66
C GLU A 34 8.00 -1.28 -11.72
N ARG A 35 8.41 -2.12 -10.78
CA ARG A 35 9.76 -2.72 -10.84
C ARG A 35 9.93 -3.64 -12.03
N GLU A 36 8.94 -4.43 -12.36
CA GLU A 36 8.96 -5.29 -13.54
C GLU A 36 9.05 -4.45 -14.82
N ALA A 37 8.33 -3.32 -14.88
CA ALA A 37 8.41 -2.40 -16.00
C ALA A 37 9.81 -1.76 -16.10
N ALA A 38 10.44 -1.45 -14.96
CA ALA A 38 11.80 -0.94 -14.94
C ALA A 38 12.79 -1.96 -15.52
N ASP A 39 12.67 -3.22 -15.11
CA ASP A 39 13.53 -4.30 -15.60
C ASP A 39 13.36 -4.48 -17.11
N THR A 40 12.13 -4.44 -17.60
CA THR A 40 11.83 -4.51 -19.04
C THR A 40 12.48 -3.33 -19.80
N SER A 41 12.37 -2.11 -19.24
CA SER A 41 12.97 -0.93 -19.84
C SER A 41 14.50 -1.06 -19.95
N GLU A 42 15.15 -1.65 -18.96
CA GLU A 42 16.59 -1.92 -19.00
C GLU A 42 16.96 -2.89 -20.11
N VAL A 43 16.17 -3.95 -20.30
CA VAL A 43 16.39 -4.91 -21.37
C VAL A 43 16.39 -4.22 -22.74
N PHE A 44 15.59 -3.19 -22.92
CA PHE A 44 15.49 -2.40 -24.14
C PHE A 44 16.38 -1.16 -24.15
N ASP A 45 17.35 -1.07 -23.25
CA ASP A 45 18.30 0.05 -23.14
C ASP A 45 17.62 1.42 -22.91
N ASP A 46 16.47 1.42 -22.25
CA ASP A 46 15.78 2.66 -21.92
C ASP A 46 15.99 3.00 -20.45
N ALA A 47 17.17 3.55 -20.16
CA ALA A 47 17.56 3.89 -18.77
C ALA A 47 16.65 4.95 -18.15
N GLN A 48 16.16 5.90 -18.93
CA GLN A 48 15.29 6.96 -18.44
C GLN A 48 13.93 6.40 -18.04
N ALA A 49 13.34 5.54 -18.87
CA ALA A 49 12.09 4.87 -18.54
C ALA A 49 12.26 3.97 -17.32
N ALA A 50 13.37 3.23 -17.24
CA ALA A 50 13.65 2.37 -16.09
C ALA A 50 13.70 3.18 -14.80
N GLU A 51 14.38 4.32 -14.76
CA GLU A 51 14.46 5.17 -13.58
C GLU A 51 13.08 5.75 -13.23
N HIS A 52 12.30 6.14 -14.22
CA HIS A 52 10.95 6.65 -14.03
C HIS A 52 10.07 5.60 -13.33
N HIS A 53 10.14 4.35 -13.78
CA HIS A 53 9.39 3.25 -13.16
C HIS A 53 9.88 2.94 -11.74
N ARG A 54 11.19 3.03 -11.48
CA ARG A 54 11.73 2.86 -10.12
C ARG A 54 11.24 3.93 -9.16
N GLU A 55 11.18 5.17 -9.60
CA GLU A 55 10.60 6.26 -8.80
C GLU A 55 9.13 6.01 -8.48
N ALA A 56 8.37 5.54 -9.47
CA ALA A 56 6.97 5.18 -9.26
C ALA A 56 6.84 4.04 -8.25
N ALA A 57 7.72 3.03 -8.32
CA ALA A 57 7.75 1.94 -7.34
C ALA A 57 8.01 2.45 -5.94
N ARG A 58 8.96 3.36 -5.77
CA ARG A 58 9.27 3.94 -4.45
C ARG A 58 8.08 4.71 -3.88
N ARG A 59 7.33 5.44 -4.72
CA ARG A 59 6.12 6.14 -4.27
C ARG A 59 5.07 5.15 -3.77
N GLN A 60 4.87 4.06 -4.50
CA GLN A 60 3.90 3.03 -4.11
C GLN A 60 4.32 2.34 -2.80
N GLU A 61 5.60 2.10 -2.60
CA GLU A 61 6.12 1.53 -1.36
C GLU A 61 5.88 2.45 -0.17
N ARG A 62 6.10 3.75 -0.34
CA ARG A 62 5.81 4.73 0.72
C ARG A 62 4.32 4.77 1.05
N ASP A 63 3.47 4.71 0.04
CA ASP A 63 2.02 4.69 0.24
C ASP A 63 1.59 3.41 0.98
N ALA A 64 2.19 2.27 0.66
CA ALA A 64 1.95 1.03 1.37
C ALA A 64 2.35 1.14 2.85
N ASP A 65 3.51 1.71 3.13
CA ASP A 65 3.97 1.90 4.51
C ASP A 65 3.06 2.85 5.27
N ASN A 66 2.59 3.92 4.64
CA ASN A 66 1.64 4.84 5.25
C ASN A 66 0.33 4.14 5.60
N GLU A 67 -0.17 3.28 4.72
CA GLU A 67 -1.39 2.53 4.99
C GLU A 67 -1.19 1.53 6.14
N ARG A 68 -0.02 0.89 6.23
CA ARG A 68 0.28 0.01 7.37
C ARG A 68 0.33 0.78 8.68
N HIS A 69 0.92 1.97 8.70
CA HIS A 69 0.94 2.82 9.89
C HIS A 69 -0.48 3.19 10.30
N LYS A 70 -1.35 3.53 9.35
CA LYS A 70 -2.75 3.82 9.65
C LYS A 70 -3.46 2.59 10.23
N ALA A 71 -3.18 1.39 9.71
CA ALA A 71 -3.75 0.16 10.26
C ALA A 71 -3.31 -0.07 11.70
N ASP A 72 -2.02 0.14 11.99
CA ASP A 72 -1.45 -0.03 13.33
C ASP A 72 -2.00 1.00 14.32
N ASP A 73 -2.32 2.20 13.85
CA ASP A 73 -2.86 3.28 14.68
C ASP A 73 -4.36 3.15 14.93
N GLU A 74 -5.07 2.26 14.25
CA GLU A 74 -6.50 2.04 14.49
C GLU A 74 -6.74 1.37 15.83
N ARG A 75 -7.54 2.03 16.68
CA ARG A 75 -7.84 1.57 18.04
C ARG A 75 -9.32 1.69 18.40
#